data_5af2a6efe6fa3073ea206826bc2d3a27
#
_entry.id   5af2a6efe6fa3073ea206826bc2d3a27
#
_cell.length_a   1.000
_cell.length_b   1.000
_cell.length_c   1.000
_cell.angle_alpha   90.00
_cell.angle_beta   90.00
_cell.angle_gamma   90.00
#
_symmetry.space_group_name_H-M   'P 1'
#
loop_
_entity.id
_entity.type
_entity.pdbx_description
1 polymer ?
#
loop_
_entity_poly.entity_id
_entity_poly.type
_entity_poly.pdbx_seq_one_letter_code
_entity_poly.pdbx_strand_id
1 'polypeptide(L)'
;MILLCDEDVGTGVPNALDAVGYDARSLRRMSWGGRADEFWLAKAGQLEFLVLSCDRRMLTVTAERDTIIRERVGIVFLTTGQEHPPTVLLRLLKKWSDLELLWNTTPRPFARFLSANNRLLETFRNLRL
;
A
#
# COMPACT_ATOMS: atom_id res chain seq x y z
N MET A 1 9.22 3.16 -9.03
CA MET A 1 8.10 2.87 -8.08
C MET A 1 8.23 3.74 -6.86
N ILE A 2 7.16 4.40 -6.50
CA ILE A 2 7.06 5.17 -5.25
C ILE A 2 6.02 4.47 -4.38
N LEU A 3 6.39 4.10 -3.16
CA LEU A 3 5.49 3.46 -2.20
C LEU A 3 4.84 4.54 -1.33
N LEU A 4 3.51 4.60 -1.33
CA LEU A 4 2.74 5.47 -0.46
C LEU A 4 2.15 4.64 0.69
N CYS A 5 2.54 4.95 1.92
CA CYS A 5 2.09 4.21 3.09
C CYS A 5 0.92 4.94 3.77
N ASP A 6 -0.17 4.20 3.98
CA ASP A 6 -1.32 4.67 4.76
C ASP A 6 -0.89 4.96 6.21
N GLU A 7 -1.67 5.76 6.92
CA GLU A 7 -1.38 6.15 8.31
C GLU A 7 -1.25 4.95 9.25
N ASP A 8 -1.99 3.87 8.99
CA ASP A 8 -1.94 2.65 9.80
C ASP A 8 -0.62 1.88 9.70
N VAL A 9 0.22 2.18 8.71
CA VAL A 9 1.58 1.63 8.60
C VAL A 9 2.54 2.37 9.54
N GLY A 10 2.21 3.59 9.92
CA GLY A 10 3.07 4.47 10.71
C GLY A 10 4.05 5.26 9.85
N THR A 11 4.48 6.42 10.33
CA THR A 11 5.39 7.29 9.57
C THR A 11 6.85 6.83 9.61
N GLY A 12 7.23 6.09 10.65
CA GLY A 12 8.61 5.63 10.81
C GLY A 12 9.05 4.68 9.71
N VAL A 13 8.16 3.82 9.22
CA VAL A 13 8.48 2.85 8.18
C VAL A 13 8.82 3.53 6.85
N PRO A 14 7.95 4.36 6.26
CA PRO A 14 8.30 5.03 5.01
C PRO A 14 9.48 5.99 5.17
N ASN A 15 9.63 6.66 6.32
CA ASN A 15 10.76 7.55 6.56
C ASN A 15 12.08 6.78 6.58
N ALA A 16 12.11 5.61 7.22
CA ALA A 16 13.31 4.77 7.25
C ALA A 16 13.67 4.24 5.86
N LEU A 17 12.69 3.78 5.09
CA LEU A 17 12.88 3.34 3.71
C LEU A 17 13.48 4.46 2.85
N ASP A 18 12.89 5.64 2.91
CA ASP A 18 13.36 6.79 2.14
C ASP A 18 14.79 7.18 2.55
N ALA A 19 15.09 7.16 3.84
CA ALA A 19 16.42 7.51 4.35
C ALA A 19 17.53 6.58 3.83
N VAL A 20 17.20 5.33 3.51
CA VAL A 20 18.19 4.37 2.99
C VAL A 20 18.08 4.17 1.47
N GLY A 21 17.34 5.03 0.78
CA GLY A 21 17.32 5.08 -0.68
C GLY A 21 16.15 4.35 -1.36
N TYR A 22 15.17 3.83 -0.61
CA TYR A 22 13.95 3.25 -1.16
C TYR A 22 12.85 4.30 -1.16
N ASP A 23 12.33 4.68 -2.33
CA ASP A 23 11.36 5.78 -2.45
C ASP A 23 10.02 5.40 -1.82
N ALA A 24 9.80 5.88 -0.61
CA ALA A 24 8.59 5.64 0.16
C ALA A 24 8.15 6.94 0.85
N ARG A 25 6.85 7.14 0.96
CA ARG A 25 6.26 8.35 1.52
C ARG A 25 5.09 8.01 2.43
N SER A 26 4.93 8.79 3.50
CA SER A 26 3.73 8.76 4.33
C SER A 26 2.66 9.70 3.78
N LEU A 27 1.40 9.49 4.15
CA LEU A 27 0.33 10.46 3.85
C LEU A 27 0.65 11.83 4.48
N ARG A 28 1.25 11.82 5.67
CA ARG A 28 1.64 13.06 6.35
C ARG A 28 2.64 13.86 5.54
N ARG A 29 3.66 13.20 4.97
CA ARG A 29 4.65 13.87 4.11
C ARG A 29 4.00 14.52 2.90
N MET A 30 2.97 13.91 2.35
CA MET A 30 2.23 14.43 1.20
C MET A 30 1.19 15.48 1.59
N SER A 31 1.04 15.79 2.88
CA SER A 31 -0.02 16.65 3.41
C SER A 31 -1.43 16.12 3.16
N TRP A 32 -1.57 14.81 3.10
CA TRP A 32 -2.85 14.11 2.91
C TRP A 32 -3.36 13.42 4.17
N GLY A 33 -2.64 13.55 5.28
CA GLY A 33 -3.05 12.98 6.56
C GLY A 33 -4.38 13.57 7.03
N GLY A 34 -5.22 12.74 7.65
CA GLY A 34 -6.54 13.14 8.14
C GLY A 34 -7.59 13.39 7.07
N ARG A 35 -7.26 13.20 5.78
CA ARG A 35 -8.22 13.30 4.67
C ARG A 35 -8.95 11.97 4.48
N ALA A 36 -10.16 12.03 3.89
CA ALA A 36 -10.91 10.83 3.53
C ALA A 36 -10.10 9.92 2.61
N ASP A 37 -10.29 8.60 2.73
CA ASP A 37 -9.53 7.62 1.95
C ASP A 37 -9.72 7.82 0.44
N GLU A 38 -10.92 8.18 -0.01
CA GLU A 38 -11.17 8.42 -1.44
C GLU A 38 -10.28 9.55 -1.99
N PHE A 39 -10.00 10.56 -1.17
CA PHE A 39 -9.18 11.69 -1.59
C PHE A 39 -7.74 11.26 -1.90
N TRP A 40 -7.08 10.62 -0.96
CA TRP A 40 -5.67 10.27 -1.16
C TRP A 40 -5.49 9.04 -2.05
N LEU A 41 -6.47 8.12 -2.10
CA LEU A 41 -6.45 7.01 -3.07
C LEU A 41 -6.50 7.53 -4.50
N ALA A 42 -7.36 8.52 -4.77
CA ALA A 42 -7.43 9.15 -6.10
C ALA A 42 -6.09 9.81 -6.46
N LYS A 43 -5.48 10.53 -5.52
CA LYS A 43 -4.16 11.14 -5.73
C LYS A 43 -3.09 10.08 -6.02
N ALA A 44 -3.10 8.99 -5.26
CA ALA A 44 -2.15 7.89 -5.46
C ALA A 44 -2.27 7.28 -6.86
N GLY A 45 -3.48 7.06 -7.34
CA GLY A 45 -3.72 6.57 -8.70
C GLY A 45 -3.23 7.55 -9.76
N GLN A 46 -3.56 8.83 -9.62
CA GLN A 46 -3.18 9.88 -10.56
C GLN A 46 -1.66 10.10 -10.63
N LEU A 47 -0.97 9.99 -9.49
CA LEU A 47 0.47 10.16 -9.39
C LEU A 47 1.24 8.85 -9.58
N GLU A 48 0.54 7.74 -9.79
CA GLU A 48 1.12 6.42 -10.02
C GLU A 48 1.99 5.96 -8.85
N PHE A 49 1.46 6.03 -7.63
CA PHE A 49 2.08 5.48 -6.43
C PHE A 49 1.52 4.09 -6.13
N LEU A 50 2.38 3.16 -5.70
CA LEU A 50 1.93 1.91 -5.11
C LEU A 50 1.50 2.18 -3.67
N VAL A 51 0.27 1.82 -3.33
CA VAL A 51 -0.27 2.03 -1.97
C VAL A 51 0.00 0.83 -1.09
N LEU A 52 0.43 1.08 0.14
CA LEU A 52 0.54 0.07 1.20
C LEU A 52 -0.39 0.46 2.35
N SER A 53 -1.26 -0.45 2.76
CA SER A 53 -2.21 -0.24 3.86
C SER A 53 -2.39 -1.52 4.68
N CYS A 54 -2.87 -1.38 5.91
CA CYS A 54 -3.34 -2.49 6.73
C CYS A 54 -4.86 -2.65 6.69
N ASP A 55 -5.57 -1.70 6.06
CA ASP A 55 -7.04 -1.66 6.10
C ASP A 55 -7.68 -2.32 4.86
N ARG A 56 -7.87 -3.64 4.94
CA ARG A 56 -8.50 -4.40 3.86
C ARG A 56 -9.97 -4.05 3.63
N ARG A 57 -10.62 -3.34 4.56
CA ARG A 57 -12.01 -2.92 4.41
C ARG A 57 -12.20 -1.99 3.22
N MET A 58 -11.14 -1.35 2.73
CA MET A 58 -11.18 -0.54 1.51
C MET A 58 -11.72 -1.32 0.30
N LEU A 59 -11.58 -2.63 0.28
CA LEU A 59 -12.12 -3.47 -0.79
C LEU A 59 -13.61 -3.77 -0.63
N THR A 60 -14.19 -3.52 0.53
CA THR A 60 -15.61 -3.78 0.84
C THR A 60 -16.45 -2.51 1.00
N VAL A 61 -15.80 -1.37 1.22
CA VAL A 61 -16.47 -0.07 1.29
C VAL A 61 -16.59 0.48 -0.12
N THR A 62 -17.82 0.70 -0.57
CA THR A 62 -18.12 1.05 -1.97
C THR A 62 -17.32 2.26 -2.46
N ALA A 63 -17.26 3.33 -1.67
CA ALA A 63 -16.59 4.56 -2.07
C ALA A 63 -15.08 4.35 -2.31
N GLU A 64 -14.40 3.64 -1.41
CA GLU A 64 -12.97 3.36 -1.55
C GLU A 64 -12.72 2.37 -2.70
N ARG A 65 -13.51 1.30 -2.78
CA ARG A 65 -13.37 0.31 -3.85
C ARG A 65 -13.57 0.94 -5.24
N ASP A 66 -14.60 1.76 -5.39
CA ASP A 66 -14.88 2.45 -6.65
C ASP A 66 -13.74 3.40 -7.02
N THR A 67 -13.15 4.08 -6.05
CA THR A 67 -12.02 4.96 -6.27
C THR A 67 -10.78 4.17 -6.74
N ILE A 68 -10.50 3.05 -6.10
CA ILE A 68 -9.39 2.16 -6.50
C ILE A 68 -9.55 1.74 -7.95
N ILE A 69 -10.74 1.34 -8.35
CA ILE A 69 -11.00 0.89 -9.72
C ILE A 69 -10.93 2.06 -10.70
N ARG A 70 -11.63 3.16 -10.42
CA ARG A 70 -11.71 4.31 -11.31
C ARG A 70 -10.37 4.97 -11.54
N GLU A 71 -9.58 5.14 -10.47
CA GLU A 71 -8.29 5.83 -10.53
C GLU A 71 -7.12 4.87 -10.80
N ARG A 72 -7.41 3.60 -11.06
CA ARG A 72 -6.41 2.58 -11.42
C ARG A 72 -5.30 2.47 -10.37
N VAL A 73 -5.69 2.33 -9.13
CA VAL A 73 -4.75 2.23 -8.01
C VAL A 73 -4.18 0.82 -7.93
N GLY A 74 -2.87 0.71 -7.72
CA GLY A 74 -2.24 -0.54 -7.27
C GLY A 74 -2.09 -0.48 -5.76
N ILE A 75 -2.59 -1.50 -5.05
CA ILE A 75 -2.57 -1.51 -3.59
C ILE A 75 -2.13 -2.87 -3.04
N VAL A 76 -1.29 -2.83 -2.01
CA VAL A 76 -0.86 -4.00 -1.26
C VAL A 76 -1.33 -3.83 0.18
N PHE A 77 -1.96 -4.86 0.73
CA PHE A 77 -2.43 -4.89 2.11
C PHE A 77 -1.53 -5.81 2.94
N LEU A 78 -1.10 -5.32 4.10
CA LEU A 78 -0.48 -6.15 5.14
C LEU A 78 -1.59 -6.95 5.84
N THR A 79 -1.56 -8.28 5.69
CA THR A 79 -2.63 -9.14 6.25
C THR A 79 -2.54 -9.31 7.75
N THR A 80 -1.40 -8.99 8.33
CA THR A 80 -1.12 -9.13 9.76
C THR A 80 -1.60 -7.95 10.59
N GLY A 81 -2.19 -6.92 9.93
CA GLY A 81 -2.64 -5.71 10.59
C GLY A 81 -1.48 -4.82 11.00
N GLN A 82 -1.67 -4.05 12.08
CA GLN A 82 -0.63 -3.15 12.59
C GLN A 82 0.41 -3.96 13.37
N GLU A 83 1.53 -4.21 12.72
CA GLU A 83 2.68 -4.87 13.35
C GLU A 83 3.65 -3.83 13.91
N HIS A 84 4.57 -4.31 14.73
CA HIS A 84 5.68 -3.51 15.23
C HIS A 84 6.48 -2.91 14.05
N PRO A 85 6.75 -1.60 14.02
CA PRO A 85 7.38 -0.95 12.87
C PRO A 85 8.69 -1.58 12.38
N PRO A 86 9.64 -2.00 13.24
CA PRO A 86 10.83 -2.69 12.77
C PRO A 86 10.54 -3.99 12.02
N THR A 87 9.50 -4.72 12.42
CA THR A 87 9.08 -5.95 11.74
C THR A 87 8.55 -5.65 10.35
N VAL A 88 7.71 -4.63 10.23
CA VAL A 88 7.17 -4.18 8.92
C VAL A 88 8.30 -3.72 8.02
N LEU A 89 9.22 -2.92 8.55
CA LEU A 89 10.37 -2.43 7.78
C LEU A 89 11.20 -3.59 7.23
N LEU A 90 11.52 -4.57 8.05
CA LEU A 90 12.28 -5.75 7.62
C LEU A 90 11.57 -6.52 6.53
N ARG A 91 10.26 -6.72 6.67
CA ARG A 91 9.43 -7.39 5.66
C ARG A 91 9.46 -6.66 4.32
N LEU A 92 9.32 -5.34 4.34
CA LEU A 92 9.35 -4.53 3.12
C LEU A 92 10.72 -4.53 2.46
N LEU A 93 11.80 -4.45 3.24
CA LEU A 93 13.15 -4.53 2.70
C LEU A 93 13.39 -5.86 1.99
N LYS A 94 12.98 -6.96 2.59
CA LYS A 94 13.10 -8.30 1.98
C LYS A 94 12.25 -8.46 0.73
N LYS A 95 11.12 -7.74 0.65
CA LYS A 95 10.11 -7.89 -0.41
C LYS A 95 10.20 -6.80 -1.48
N TRP A 96 11.10 -5.84 -1.33
CA TRP A 96 11.14 -4.64 -2.19
C TRP A 96 11.22 -4.99 -3.68
N SER A 97 12.13 -5.89 -4.05
CA SER A 97 12.29 -6.32 -5.46
C SER A 97 11.03 -6.95 -6.02
N ASP A 98 10.31 -7.74 -5.22
CA ASP A 98 9.06 -8.35 -5.64
C ASP A 98 7.94 -7.30 -5.79
N LEU A 99 7.94 -6.28 -4.93
CA LEU A 99 7.00 -5.15 -5.06
C LEU A 99 7.27 -4.36 -6.34
N GLU A 100 8.54 -4.11 -6.66
CA GLU A 100 8.89 -3.44 -7.92
C GLU A 100 8.49 -4.28 -9.14
N LEU A 101 8.71 -5.59 -9.10
CA LEU A 101 8.30 -6.49 -10.17
C LEU A 101 6.77 -6.48 -10.34
N LEU A 102 6.04 -6.57 -9.24
CA LEU A 102 4.57 -6.47 -9.24
C LEU A 102 4.12 -5.17 -9.91
N TRP A 103 4.70 -4.05 -9.49
CA TRP A 103 4.36 -2.73 -10.02
C TRP A 103 4.63 -2.62 -11.53
N ASN A 104 5.75 -3.15 -11.98
CA ASN A 104 6.17 -3.04 -13.38
C ASN A 104 5.45 -4.01 -14.31
N THR A 105 4.89 -5.10 -13.81
CA THR A 105 4.35 -6.17 -14.66
C THR A 105 2.85 -6.39 -14.53
N THR A 106 2.19 -5.80 -13.52
CA THR A 106 0.78 -6.04 -13.28
C THR A 106 -0.05 -4.82 -13.69
N PRO A 107 -1.01 -4.98 -14.60
CA PRO A 107 -1.91 -3.88 -14.97
C PRO A 107 -2.71 -3.39 -13.76
N ARG A 108 -2.85 -2.09 -13.64
CA ARG A 108 -3.69 -1.45 -12.61
C ARG A 108 -5.13 -1.31 -13.11
N PRO A 109 -6.14 -1.39 -12.24
CA PRO A 109 -6.02 -1.54 -10.78
C PRO A 109 -5.65 -2.96 -10.37
N PHE A 110 -4.99 -3.11 -9.24
CA PHE A 110 -4.76 -4.42 -8.63
C PHE A 110 -4.76 -4.32 -7.11
N ALA A 111 -5.07 -5.42 -6.45
CA ALA A 111 -4.87 -5.60 -5.02
C ALA A 111 -4.08 -6.88 -4.78
N ARG A 112 -3.14 -6.81 -3.85
CA ARG A 112 -2.38 -7.97 -3.39
C ARG A 112 -2.32 -7.94 -1.87
N PHE A 113 -2.05 -9.10 -1.29
CA PHE A 113 -2.05 -9.29 0.16
C PHE A 113 -0.70 -9.86 0.57
N LEU A 114 0.05 -9.08 1.35
CA LEU A 114 1.34 -9.51 1.87
C LEU A 114 1.11 -10.28 3.16
N SER A 115 1.26 -11.60 3.09
CA SER A 115 0.97 -12.52 4.19
C SER A 115 2.07 -12.52 5.27
N ALA A 116 1.77 -13.18 6.40
CA ALA A 116 2.70 -13.28 7.53
C ALA A 116 4.04 -13.94 7.14
N ASN A 117 4.03 -14.87 6.18
CA ASN A 117 5.24 -15.49 5.64
C ASN A 117 5.75 -14.81 4.37
N ASN A 118 5.41 -13.56 4.21
CA ASN A 118 5.93 -12.64 3.19
C ASN A 118 5.65 -13.07 1.75
N ARG A 119 4.46 -13.61 1.50
CA ARG A 119 3.98 -13.93 0.16
C ARG A 119 2.99 -12.88 -0.33
N LEU A 120 3.07 -12.52 -1.59
CA LEU A 120 2.10 -11.64 -2.26
C LEU A 120 0.97 -12.49 -2.84
N LEU A 121 -0.19 -12.44 -2.22
CA LEU A 121 -1.37 -13.23 -2.59
C LEU A 121 -2.36 -12.37 -3.37
N GLU A 122 -3.06 -12.96 -4.34
CA GLU A 122 -4.13 -12.28 -5.09
C GLU A 122 -5.43 -12.19 -4.30
N THR A 123 -5.63 -13.10 -3.38
CA THR A 123 -6.83 -13.16 -2.53
C THR A 123 -6.44 -13.40 -1.08
N PHE A 124 -7.26 -12.94 -0.15
CA PHE A 124 -7.11 -13.22 1.27
C PHE A 124 -8.49 -13.23 1.93
N ARG A 125 -8.86 -14.37 2.57
CA ARG A 125 -10.18 -14.53 3.20
C ARG A 125 -11.33 -14.11 2.27
N ASN A 126 -11.26 -14.57 1.03
CA ASN A 126 -12.22 -14.26 -0.04
C ASN A 126 -12.25 -12.78 -0.49
N LEU A 127 -11.39 -11.94 0.05
CA LEU A 127 -11.23 -10.58 -0.45
C LEU A 127 -10.36 -10.56 -1.72
N ARG A 128 -10.77 -9.75 -2.69
CA ARG A 128 -10.03 -9.46 -3.93
C ARG A 128 -10.61 -8.23 -4.58
N LEU A 129 -9.86 -7.65 -5.45
CA LEU A 129 -10.33 -6.52 -6.24
C LEU A 129 -11.29 -6.93 -7.35
#